data_b9042e445870a37ac9c889254150530d
#
_entry.id   b9042e445870a37ac9c889254150530d
#
_cell.length_a   1.000
_cell.length_b   1.000
_cell.length_c   1.000
_cell.angle_alpha   90.00
_cell.angle_beta   90.00
_cell.angle_gamma   90.00
#
_symmetry.space_group_name_H-M   'P 1'
#
loop_
_entity.id
_entity.type
_entity.pdbx_description
1 polymer ?
#
loop_
_entity_poly.entity_id
_entity_poly.type
_entity_poly.pdbx_seq_one_letter_code
_entity_poly.pdbx_strand_id
1 'polypeptide(L)'
;ELTQGTWILSHDIDENKLLPNSNAVSLAKWKSNTNISVRFGNSVQTEQKDKDLLEINDLIRYLSRVTNHNIKIRRQNTNMYIVVANQKEIKDLIDEIGLQRPEFDPKRIPIITQLPKDIHCMAMTSMNAEPNSEIASALVIIRNELPNLMRRACVHEEIAQSLGLTNDSHFARPSIFNDDDEFAALTQFDEILLQILYDRRLHPRISKKEASQLVREIASEIKINR
;
A
#
# COMPACT_ATOMS: atom_id res chain seq x y z
N GLU A 1 -5.21 6.07 -19.06
CA GLU A 1 -4.85 7.25 -18.28
C GLU A 1 -5.06 6.88 -16.82
N LEU A 2 -3.97 6.65 -16.11
CA LEU A 2 -3.92 6.37 -14.68
C LEU A 2 -3.23 7.56 -14.07
N THR A 3 -3.91 8.33 -13.26
CA THR A 3 -3.38 9.54 -12.69
C THR A 3 -3.73 9.66 -11.23
N GLN A 4 -2.76 10.08 -10.45
CA GLN A 4 -2.81 10.71 -9.14
C GLN A 4 -3.26 9.82 -7.99
N GLY A 5 -2.36 9.57 -7.07
CA GLY A 5 -2.57 8.96 -5.77
C GLY A 5 -1.42 8.08 -5.32
N THR A 6 -0.98 7.16 -6.12
CA THR A 6 0.16 6.32 -5.76
C THR A 6 1.44 6.81 -6.42
N TRP A 7 2.30 7.40 -5.64
CA TRP A 7 3.62 7.79 -6.07
C TRP A 7 4.55 6.59 -6.04
N ILE A 8 4.68 5.89 -7.18
CA ILE A 8 5.71 4.88 -7.34
C ILE A 8 6.97 5.61 -7.79
N LEU A 9 8.01 5.51 -6.98
CA LEU A 9 9.33 5.91 -7.41
C LEU A 9 9.77 4.95 -8.51
N SER A 10 9.69 5.41 -9.78
CA SER A 10 10.22 4.65 -10.90
C SER A 10 11.74 4.46 -10.75
N HIS A 11 12.31 3.45 -11.41
CA HIS A 11 13.74 3.19 -11.38
C HIS A 11 14.57 4.33 -12.01
N ASP A 12 13.95 5.18 -12.81
CA ASP A 12 14.58 6.36 -13.41
C ASP A 12 14.40 7.57 -12.49
N ILE A 13 15.23 7.62 -11.43
CA ILE A 13 15.36 8.81 -10.59
C ILE A 13 16.32 9.76 -11.30
N ASP A 14 15.86 10.43 -12.33
CA ASP A 14 16.42 11.70 -12.72
C ASP A 14 15.65 12.79 -11.96
N GLU A 15 16.39 13.54 -11.11
CA GLU A 15 15.96 14.78 -10.49
C GLU A 15 15.02 14.74 -9.29
N ASN A 16 15.21 13.93 -8.24
CA ASN A 16 14.59 14.15 -6.91
C ASN A 16 13.09 14.52 -6.89
N LYS A 17 12.31 14.08 -7.86
CA LYS A 17 10.87 14.36 -7.96
C LYS A 17 10.05 13.09 -7.82
N LEU A 18 9.00 13.18 -7.04
CA LEU A 18 7.90 12.22 -7.08
C LEU A 18 7.15 12.47 -8.39
N LEU A 19 7.14 11.49 -9.29
CA LEU A 19 6.38 11.58 -10.54
C LEU A 19 5.25 10.58 -10.49
N PRO A 20 4.03 10.96 -10.95
CA PRO A 20 2.96 9.99 -11.12
C PRO A 20 3.43 8.91 -12.09
N ASN A 21 3.25 7.65 -11.71
CA ASN A 21 3.61 6.55 -12.60
C ASN A 21 2.52 6.33 -13.63
N SER A 22 2.72 6.85 -14.84
CA SER A 22 1.83 6.64 -15.98
C SER A 22 2.12 5.34 -16.75
N ASN A 23 3.18 4.62 -16.39
CA ASN A 23 3.57 3.40 -17.08
C ASN A 23 2.86 2.18 -16.51
N ALA A 24 2.45 1.25 -17.39
CA ALA A 24 1.93 -0.03 -16.97
C ALA A 24 3.01 -0.79 -16.18
N VAL A 25 2.79 -0.98 -14.88
CA VAL A 25 3.67 -1.78 -14.02
C VAL A 25 3.38 -3.27 -14.20
N SER A 26 4.42 -4.08 -14.06
CA SER A 26 4.25 -5.52 -13.98
C SER A 26 3.44 -5.89 -12.73
N LEU A 27 2.60 -6.92 -12.84
CA LEU A 27 1.87 -7.43 -11.69
C LEU A 27 2.85 -7.82 -10.59
N ALA A 28 2.66 -7.26 -9.42
CA ALA A 28 3.42 -7.56 -8.22
C ALA A 28 2.48 -7.91 -7.07
N LYS A 29 2.86 -8.88 -6.25
CA LYS A 29 2.16 -9.23 -5.01
C LYS A 29 3.09 -9.89 -4.02
N TRP A 30 2.67 -9.98 -2.78
CA TRP A 30 3.37 -10.74 -1.77
C TRP A 30 3.20 -12.24 -2.00
N LYS A 31 4.30 -12.98 -1.89
CA LYS A 31 4.29 -14.45 -1.76
C LYS A 31 4.67 -14.89 -0.35
N SER A 32 5.61 -14.19 0.28
CA SER A 32 5.95 -14.42 1.67
C SER A 32 4.90 -13.81 2.60
N ASN A 33 4.80 -14.30 3.84
CA ASN A 33 3.93 -13.71 4.86
C ASN A 33 4.23 -12.21 5.03
N THR A 34 3.18 -11.40 5.15
CA THR A 34 3.31 -9.97 5.43
C THR A 34 3.25 -9.74 6.93
N ASN A 35 4.40 -9.36 7.49
CA ASN A 35 4.55 -9.07 8.92
C ASN A 35 4.67 -7.55 9.11
N ILE A 36 3.67 -6.96 9.75
CA ILE A 36 3.51 -5.51 9.87
C ILE A 36 4.03 -5.00 11.20
N SER A 37 4.81 -3.93 11.17
CA SER A 37 5.14 -3.11 12.35
C SER A 37 4.47 -1.76 12.24
N VAL A 38 3.71 -1.36 13.27
CA VAL A 38 3.13 0.00 13.34
C VAL A 38 4.01 0.85 14.23
N ARG A 39 4.38 2.04 13.75
CA ARG A 39 5.20 3.02 14.44
C ARG A 39 4.45 4.34 14.57
N PHE A 40 4.45 4.89 15.75
CA PHE A 40 3.80 6.17 16.04
C PHE A 40 4.83 7.21 16.45
N GLY A 41 4.71 8.41 15.89
CA GLY A 41 5.40 9.57 16.39
C GLY A 41 4.97 9.95 17.81
N ASN A 42 5.82 10.68 18.51
CA ASN A 42 5.54 11.16 19.87
C ASN A 42 4.37 12.15 19.91
N SER A 43 4.11 12.84 18.79
CA SER A 43 2.99 13.78 18.63
C SER A 43 1.62 13.10 18.61
N VAL A 44 1.55 11.80 18.32
CA VAL A 44 0.29 11.05 18.29
C VAL A 44 -0.19 10.79 19.71
N GLN A 45 -1.36 11.32 20.06
CA GLN A 45 -1.96 11.12 21.37
C GLN A 45 -2.31 9.64 21.62
N THR A 46 -2.22 9.19 22.85
CA THR A 46 -2.45 7.78 23.21
C THR A 46 -3.82 7.28 22.76
N GLU A 47 -4.87 8.06 22.97
CA GLU A 47 -6.22 7.72 22.54
C GLU A 47 -6.31 7.55 21.01
N GLN A 48 -5.56 8.38 20.26
CA GLN A 48 -5.52 8.26 18.80
C GLN A 48 -4.73 7.02 18.35
N LYS A 49 -3.63 6.72 19.03
CA LYS A 49 -2.87 5.46 18.79
C LYS A 49 -3.75 4.22 18.95
N ASP A 50 -4.58 4.21 19.99
CA ASP A 50 -5.48 3.07 20.24
C ASP A 50 -6.55 2.95 19.15
N LYS A 51 -7.13 4.06 18.70
CA LYS A 51 -8.09 4.09 17.58
C LYS A 51 -7.45 3.62 16.28
N ASP A 52 -6.28 4.16 15.93
CA ASP A 52 -5.55 3.78 14.72
C ASP A 52 -5.16 2.29 14.75
N LEU A 53 -4.67 1.78 15.88
CA LEU A 53 -4.34 0.37 16.04
C LEU A 53 -5.54 -0.54 15.89
N LEU A 54 -6.70 -0.15 16.41
CA LEU A 54 -7.94 -0.92 16.26
C LEU A 54 -8.34 -0.99 14.78
N GLU A 55 -8.41 0.16 14.09
CA GLU A 55 -8.73 0.25 12.67
C GLU A 55 -7.78 -0.59 11.81
N ILE A 56 -6.46 -0.43 12.03
CA ILE A 56 -5.43 -1.19 11.31
C ILE A 56 -5.58 -2.70 11.57
N ASN A 57 -5.81 -3.12 12.81
CA ASN A 57 -6.01 -4.54 13.13
C ASN A 57 -7.23 -5.14 12.44
N ASP A 58 -8.35 -4.40 12.45
CA ASP A 58 -9.59 -4.86 11.82
C ASP A 58 -9.41 -4.97 10.31
N LEU A 59 -8.79 -3.98 9.69
CA LEU A 59 -8.46 -4.00 8.27
C LEU A 59 -7.52 -5.15 7.90
N ILE A 60 -6.46 -5.38 8.67
CA ILE A 60 -5.51 -6.48 8.41
C ILE A 60 -6.21 -7.84 8.48
N ARG A 61 -7.09 -8.06 9.47
CA ARG A 61 -7.87 -9.30 9.55
C ARG A 61 -8.80 -9.46 8.36
N TYR A 62 -9.42 -8.38 7.93
CA TYR A 62 -10.27 -8.36 6.75
C TYR A 62 -9.47 -8.69 5.49
N LEU A 63 -8.38 -7.98 5.24
CA LEU A 63 -7.51 -8.18 4.07
C LEU A 63 -6.91 -9.59 4.03
N SER A 64 -6.46 -10.12 5.18
CA SER A 64 -5.93 -11.49 5.24
C SER A 64 -6.96 -12.54 4.84
N ARG A 65 -8.22 -12.32 5.20
CA ARG A 65 -9.33 -13.20 4.81
C ARG A 65 -9.69 -13.07 3.34
N VAL A 66 -9.80 -11.84 2.84
CA VAL A 66 -10.17 -11.54 1.46
C VAL A 66 -9.15 -12.09 0.47
N THR A 67 -7.88 -11.90 0.76
CA THR A 67 -6.77 -12.31 -0.12
C THR A 67 -6.31 -13.75 0.10
N ASN A 68 -6.79 -14.40 1.16
CA ASN A 68 -6.23 -15.67 1.66
C ASN A 68 -4.71 -15.62 1.86
N HIS A 69 -4.18 -14.43 2.13
CA HIS A 69 -2.76 -14.16 2.37
C HIS A 69 -2.51 -13.93 3.87
N ASN A 70 -1.42 -14.46 4.41
CA ASN A 70 -1.12 -14.34 5.83
C ASN A 70 -0.52 -12.96 6.16
N ILE A 71 -1.36 -12.07 6.69
CA ILE A 71 -1.00 -10.71 7.09
C ILE A 71 -1.18 -10.60 8.60
N LYS A 72 -0.13 -10.17 9.34
CA LYS A 72 -0.18 -10.07 10.80
C LYS A 72 0.68 -8.92 11.32
N ILE A 73 0.23 -8.29 12.40
CA ILE A 73 1.09 -7.38 13.17
C ILE A 73 2.11 -8.21 13.95
N ARG A 74 3.38 -7.82 13.87
CA ARG A 74 4.51 -8.46 14.53
C ARG A 74 5.48 -7.42 15.09
N ARG A 75 6.22 -7.81 16.12
CA ARG A 75 7.31 -6.98 16.67
C ARG A 75 8.66 -7.28 16.03
N GLN A 76 8.82 -8.46 15.46
CA GLN A 76 10.07 -8.93 14.86
C GLN A 76 9.81 -9.56 13.50
N ASN A 77 10.85 -9.67 12.68
CA ASN A 77 10.79 -10.20 11.31
C ASN A 77 9.72 -9.49 10.47
N THR A 78 9.66 -8.17 10.61
CA THR A 78 8.71 -7.32 9.90
C THR A 78 9.24 -6.98 8.51
N ASN A 79 8.37 -6.97 7.53
CA ASN A 79 8.67 -6.61 6.15
C ASN A 79 7.72 -5.51 5.60
N MET A 80 6.76 -5.09 6.41
CA MET A 80 5.92 -3.94 6.13
C MET A 80 5.87 -3.01 7.34
N TYR A 81 6.00 -1.73 7.11
CA TYR A 81 5.98 -0.70 8.14
C TYR A 81 4.86 0.29 7.88
N ILE A 82 4.09 0.60 8.92
CA ILE A 82 3.10 1.68 8.94
C ILE A 82 3.60 2.73 9.92
N VAL A 83 3.85 3.93 9.42
CA VAL A 83 4.33 5.08 10.20
C VAL A 83 3.21 6.11 10.28
N VAL A 84 2.75 6.39 11.50
CA VAL A 84 1.77 7.45 11.77
C VAL A 84 2.48 8.54 12.57
N ALA A 85 2.74 9.69 11.95
CA ALA A 85 3.56 10.73 12.56
C ALA A 85 3.33 12.10 11.90
N ASN A 86 3.74 13.17 12.57
CA ASN A 86 3.82 14.47 11.92
C ASN A 86 5.08 14.56 11.03
N GLN A 87 5.12 15.56 10.15
CA GLN A 87 6.19 15.72 9.16
C GLN A 87 7.61 15.76 9.79
N LYS A 88 7.75 16.29 10.99
CA LYS A 88 9.06 16.42 11.64
C LYS A 88 9.57 15.08 12.18
N GLU A 89 8.67 14.20 12.59
CA GLU A 89 8.98 12.90 13.19
C GLU A 89 9.16 11.79 12.15
N ILE A 90 8.59 11.97 10.94
CA ILE A 90 8.67 10.95 9.88
C ILE A 90 10.13 10.60 9.57
N LYS A 91 10.99 11.61 9.47
CA LYS A 91 12.42 11.38 9.16
C LYS A 91 13.07 10.46 10.19
N ASP A 92 12.94 10.78 11.48
CA ASP A 92 13.59 10.03 12.55
C ASP A 92 13.10 8.58 12.61
N LEU A 93 11.79 8.38 12.41
CA LEU A 93 11.19 7.05 12.36
C LEU A 93 11.63 6.24 11.15
N ILE A 94 11.79 6.88 9.99
CA ILE A 94 12.29 6.22 8.78
C ILE A 94 13.77 5.89 8.92
N ASP A 95 14.57 6.78 9.47
CA ASP A 95 16.00 6.52 9.75
C ASP A 95 16.14 5.32 10.69
N GLU A 96 15.30 5.23 11.74
CA GLU A 96 15.27 4.07 12.63
C GLU A 96 14.92 2.77 11.88
N ILE A 97 13.93 2.81 10.99
CA ILE A 97 13.54 1.65 10.16
C ILE A 97 14.63 1.33 9.14
N GLY A 98 15.19 2.34 8.49
CA GLY A 98 16.19 2.20 7.42
C GLY A 98 17.51 1.63 7.90
N LEU A 99 17.95 1.95 9.13
CA LEU A 99 19.12 1.36 9.73
C LEU A 99 19.04 -0.17 9.92
N GLN A 100 17.83 -0.71 9.86
CA GLN A 100 17.56 -2.13 10.05
C GLN A 100 17.29 -2.88 8.74
N ARG A 101 17.20 -2.18 7.58
CA ARG A 101 16.67 -2.76 6.34
C ARG A 101 17.39 -2.26 5.09
N PRO A 102 18.27 -3.10 4.51
CA PRO A 102 18.97 -2.75 3.27
C PRO A 102 18.06 -2.69 2.02
N GLU A 103 16.81 -3.18 2.13
CA GLU A 103 15.85 -3.17 1.01
C GLU A 103 15.32 -1.78 0.66
N PHE A 104 15.37 -0.84 1.61
CA PHE A 104 14.99 0.55 1.32
C PHE A 104 16.17 1.27 0.68
N ASP A 105 16.00 1.63 -0.60
CA ASP A 105 16.99 2.43 -1.32
C ASP A 105 17.26 3.75 -0.57
N PRO A 106 18.48 4.01 -0.09
CA PRO A 106 18.80 5.24 0.62
C PRO A 106 18.49 6.51 -0.15
N LYS A 107 18.46 6.46 -1.49
CA LYS A 107 18.10 7.60 -2.35
C LYS A 107 16.64 8.01 -2.23
N ARG A 108 15.78 7.10 -1.77
CA ARG A 108 14.34 7.35 -1.58
C ARG A 108 14.04 8.03 -0.26
N ILE A 109 14.89 7.87 0.75
CA ILE A 109 14.69 8.43 2.09
C ILE A 109 14.48 9.94 2.07
N PRO A 110 15.31 10.77 1.37
CA PRO A 110 15.09 12.20 1.32
C PRO A 110 13.74 12.61 0.74
N ILE A 111 13.26 11.89 -0.26
CA ILE A 111 11.97 12.18 -0.92
C ILE A 111 10.82 11.91 0.06
N ILE A 112 10.86 10.78 0.74
CA ILE A 112 9.84 10.35 1.70
C ILE A 112 9.81 11.25 2.93
N THR A 113 10.96 11.70 3.39
CA THR A 113 11.08 12.55 4.58
C THR A 113 10.73 14.01 4.33
N GLN A 114 10.62 14.42 3.07
CA GLN A 114 10.27 15.78 2.64
C GLN A 114 8.97 15.80 1.83
N LEU A 115 8.00 14.96 2.19
CA LEU A 115 6.72 14.90 1.49
C LEU A 115 6.07 16.29 1.38
N PRO A 116 5.62 16.68 0.18
CA PRO A 116 4.80 17.87 -0.01
C PRO A 116 3.60 17.91 0.94
N LYS A 117 3.15 19.09 1.32
CA LYS A 117 2.07 19.24 2.32
C LYS A 117 0.71 18.73 1.84
N ASP A 118 0.50 18.69 0.56
CA ASP A 118 -0.68 18.16 -0.13
C ASP A 118 -0.70 16.63 -0.22
N ILE A 119 0.42 15.96 0.04
CA ILE A 119 0.46 14.51 0.17
C ILE A 119 0.13 14.15 1.62
N HIS A 120 -1.04 13.56 1.82
CA HIS A 120 -1.58 13.21 3.12
C HIS A 120 -1.09 11.85 3.64
N CYS A 121 -0.96 10.91 2.75
CA CYS A 121 -0.42 9.58 2.99
C CYS A 121 0.23 9.03 1.72
N MET A 122 0.97 7.96 1.85
CA MET A 122 1.55 7.24 0.73
C MET A 122 1.94 5.81 1.09
N ALA A 123 1.86 4.91 0.13
CA ALA A 123 2.48 3.60 0.19
C ALA A 123 3.68 3.51 -0.76
N MET A 124 4.69 2.80 -0.34
CA MET A 124 5.83 2.45 -1.16
C MET A 124 6.17 0.98 -0.99
N THR A 125 6.35 0.28 -2.09
CA THR A 125 6.77 -1.12 -2.09
C THR A 125 8.16 -1.27 -2.70
N SER A 126 8.93 -2.23 -2.20
CA SER A 126 10.16 -2.70 -2.82
C SER A 126 10.00 -4.13 -3.26
N MET A 127 10.51 -4.46 -4.42
CA MET A 127 10.42 -5.80 -4.99
C MET A 127 11.75 -6.52 -4.83
N ASN A 128 11.68 -7.84 -4.75
CA ASN A 128 12.87 -8.68 -4.88
C ASN A 128 13.52 -8.43 -6.26
N ALA A 129 14.85 -8.56 -6.30
CA ALA A 129 15.58 -8.50 -7.55
C ALA A 129 15.04 -9.56 -8.54
N GLU A 130 15.14 -9.23 -9.84
CA GLU A 130 14.86 -10.20 -10.89
C GLU A 130 15.51 -11.59 -10.57
N PRO A 131 14.84 -12.66 -10.80
CA PRO A 131 13.68 -12.88 -11.64
C PRO A 131 12.31 -12.88 -10.94
N ASN A 132 12.17 -12.60 -9.67
CA ASN A 132 10.95 -12.92 -8.93
C ASN A 132 9.86 -11.82 -8.94
N SER A 133 10.22 -10.54 -9.07
CA SER A 133 9.25 -9.41 -9.08
C SER A 133 8.14 -9.49 -8.00
N GLU A 134 8.49 -10.06 -6.84
CA GLU A 134 7.59 -10.20 -5.69
C GLU A 134 7.79 -9.02 -4.76
N ILE A 135 6.74 -8.56 -4.11
CA ILE A 135 6.89 -7.54 -3.07
C ILE A 135 7.69 -8.14 -1.91
N ALA A 136 8.79 -7.49 -1.58
CA ALA A 136 9.70 -7.90 -0.51
C ALA A 136 9.51 -7.09 0.75
N SER A 137 9.25 -5.79 0.60
CA SER A 137 8.98 -4.87 1.71
C SER A 137 8.01 -3.77 1.30
N ALA A 138 7.37 -3.15 2.30
CA ALA A 138 6.51 -1.99 2.10
C ALA A 138 6.65 -0.99 3.25
N LEU A 139 6.47 0.29 2.92
CA LEU A 139 6.38 1.39 3.87
C LEU A 139 5.12 2.20 3.57
N VAL A 140 4.27 2.35 4.56
CA VAL A 140 3.08 3.20 4.56
C VAL A 140 3.33 4.37 5.49
N ILE A 141 3.09 5.59 5.02
CA ILE A 141 3.19 6.81 5.81
C ILE A 141 1.82 7.47 5.86
N ILE A 142 1.38 7.81 7.07
CA ILE A 142 0.12 8.50 7.32
C ILE A 142 0.42 9.70 8.20
N ARG A 143 0.01 10.89 7.76
CA ARG A 143 0.22 12.11 8.55
C ARG A 143 -0.69 12.14 9.77
N ASN A 144 -0.12 12.46 10.92
CA ASN A 144 -0.86 12.56 12.18
C ASN A 144 -1.85 13.74 12.20
N GLU A 145 -1.60 14.77 11.39
CA GLU A 145 -2.40 16.00 11.36
C GLU A 145 -3.77 15.83 10.68
N LEU A 146 -4.03 14.68 10.07
CA LEU A 146 -5.25 14.43 9.29
C LEU A 146 -6.50 14.34 10.17
N PRO A 147 -7.65 14.87 9.70
CA PRO A 147 -8.93 14.56 10.28
C PRO A 147 -9.25 13.06 10.27
N ASN A 148 -10.06 12.59 11.21
CA ASN A 148 -10.32 11.16 11.40
C ASN A 148 -10.79 10.44 10.12
N LEU A 149 -11.65 11.07 9.31
CA LEU A 149 -12.18 10.46 8.09
C LEU A 149 -11.09 10.28 7.04
N MET A 150 -10.27 11.31 6.80
CA MET A 150 -9.13 11.23 5.88
C MET A 150 -8.07 10.24 6.37
N ARG A 151 -7.81 10.21 7.68
CA ARG A 151 -6.90 9.22 8.28
C ARG A 151 -7.38 7.80 8.03
N ARG A 152 -8.69 7.56 8.18
CA ARG A 152 -9.29 6.26 7.89
C ARG A 152 -9.14 5.89 6.41
N ALA A 153 -9.42 6.84 5.50
CA ALA A 153 -9.20 6.65 4.08
C ALA A 153 -7.74 6.25 3.81
N CYS A 154 -6.78 7.01 4.31
CA CYS A 154 -5.36 6.70 4.21
C CYS A 154 -4.98 5.30 4.75
N VAL A 155 -5.54 4.88 5.90
CA VAL A 155 -5.29 3.54 6.44
C VAL A 155 -5.79 2.46 5.48
N HIS A 156 -7.00 2.59 4.96
CA HIS A 156 -7.58 1.60 4.07
C HIS A 156 -6.90 1.55 2.71
N GLU A 157 -6.67 2.70 2.11
CA GLU A 157 -6.09 2.85 0.79
C GLU A 157 -4.64 2.37 0.75
N GLU A 158 -3.77 2.98 1.56
CA GLU A 158 -2.34 2.74 1.48
C GLU A 158 -1.95 1.31 1.91
N ILE A 159 -2.66 0.73 2.89
CA ILE A 159 -2.43 -0.66 3.27
C ILE A 159 -2.85 -1.61 2.14
N ALA A 160 -3.98 -1.36 1.49
CA ALA A 160 -4.43 -2.19 0.38
C ALA A 160 -3.56 -2.02 -0.88
N GLN A 161 -3.13 -0.79 -1.19
CA GLN A 161 -2.17 -0.53 -2.27
C GLN A 161 -0.83 -1.25 -2.03
N SER A 162 -0.37 -1.29 -0.79
CA SER A 162 0.87 -2.01 -0.42
C SER A 162 0.78 -3.53 -0.62
N LEU A 163 -0.42 -4.07 -0.88
CA LEU A 163 -0.61 -5.46 -1.26
C LEU A 163 -0.44 -5.72 -2.75
N GLY A 164 -0.30 -4.67 -3.58
CA GLY A 164 0.01 -4.78 -5.00
C GLY A 164 -0.99 -4.09 -5.95
N LEU A 165 -2.05 -3.47 -5.43
CA LEU A 165 -2.93 -2.57 -6.20
C LEU A 165 -2.36 -1.15 -6.17
N THR A 166 -1.26 -0.93 -6.84
CA THR A 166 -0.40 0.23 -6.65
C THR A 166 -0.83 1.49 -7.42
N ASN A 167 -1.87 1.44 -8.22
CA ASN A 167 -2.29 2.56 -9.07
C ASN A 167 -3.75 2.90 -8.86
N ASP A 168 -4.03 4.20 -8.81
CA ASP A 168 -5.39 4.70 -8.85
C ASP A 168 -5.93 4.80 -10.28
N SER A 169 -7.23 4.80 -10.42
CA SER A 169 -7.89 4.89 -11.71
C SER A 169 -9.24 5.60 -11.62
N HIS A 170 -9.43 6.66 -12.37
CA HIS A 170 -10.73 7.33 -12.51
C HIS A 170 -11.87 6.41 -12.97
N PHE A 171 -11.53 5.27 -13.55
CA PHE A 171 -12.50 4.27 -13.99
C PHE A 171 -12.87 3.27 -12.90
N ALA A 172 -12.12 3.21 -11.80
CA ALA A 172 -12.41 2.33 -10.68
C ALA A 172 -13.56 2.90 -9.85
N ARG A 173 -14.79 2.48 -10.14
CA ARG A 173 -15.99 2.93 -9.41
C ARG A 173 -16.96 1.78 -9.16
N PRO A 174 -17.50 1.68 -7.95
CA PRO A 174 -17.14 2.41 -6.71
C PRO A 174 -15.86 1.83 -6.08
N SER A 175 -14.83 2.64 -5.86
CA SER A 175 -13.53 2.17 -5.35
C SER A 175 -12.83 3.27 -4.54
N ILE A 176 -12.09 2.86 -3.49
CA ILE A 176 -11.19 3.76 -2.78
C ILE A 176 -9.98 4.15 -3.65
N PHE A 177 -9.67 3.37 -4.68
CA PHE A 177 -8.58 3.60 -5.63
C PHE A 177 -9.00 4.50 -6.79
N ASN A 178 -9.99 5.33 -6.59
CA ASN A 178 -10.34 6.37 -7.53
C ASN A 178 -9.89 7.73 -6.97
N ASP A 179 -9.45 8.64 -7.81
CA ASP A 179 -8.86 9.92 -7.40
C ASP A 179 -9.86 10.94 -6.80
N ASP A 180 -11.10 10.56 -6.52
CA ASP A 180 -12.16 11.50 -6.16
C ASP A 180 -12.46 11.55 -4.64
N ASP A 181 -11.68 10.90 -3.79
CA ASP A 181 -11.85 10.83 -2.32
C ASP A 181 -13.29 10.49 -1.86
N GLU A 182 -14.04 9.73 -2.68
CA GLU A 182 -15.46 9.42 -2.41
C GLU A 182 -15.64 8.44 -1.25
N PHE A 183 -14.63 7.61 -0.97
CA PHE A 183 -14.72 6.53 0.00
C PHE A 183 -13.63 6.62 1.07
N ALA A 184 -14.02 6.46 2.31
CA ALA A 184 -13.08 6.41 3.45
C ALA A 184 -12.75 4.98 3.90
N ALA A 185 -13.20 3.97 3.17
CA ALA A 185 -12.95 2.56 3.43
C ALA A 185 -13.06 1.75 2.14
N LEU A 186 -12.42 0.57 2.11
CA LEU A 186 -12.54 -0.37 1.01
C LEU A 186 -13.99 -0.69 0.71
N THR A 187 -14.32 -0.72 -0.58
CA THR A 187 -15.63 -1.09 -1.10
C THR A 187 -15.67 -2.59 -1.46
N GLN A 188 -16.85 -3.09 -1.78
CA GLN A 188 -16.97 -4.46 -2.30
C GLN A 188 -16.23 -4.65 -3.63
N PHE A 189 -16.12 -3.60 -4.44
CA PHE A 189 -15.35 -3.65 -5.69
C PHE A 189 -13.86 -3.81 -5.40
N ASP A 190 -13.31 -3.11 -4.41
CA ASP A 190 -11.92 -3.24 -3.99
C ASP A 190 -11.62 -4.65 -3.44
N GLU A 191 -12.57 -5.23 -2.70
CA GLU A 191 -12.49 -6.63 -2.26
C GLU A 191 -12.33 -7.58 -3.44
N ILE A 192 -13.15 -7.41 -4.48
CA ILE A 192 -13.06 -8.23 -5.71
C ILE A 192 -11.72 -8.06 -6.39
N LEU A 193 -11.20 -6.83 -6.50
CA LEU A 193 -9.88 -6.57 -7.09
C LEU A 193 -8.77 -7.29 -6.32
N LEU A 194 -8.82 -7.26 -4.99
CA LEU A 194 -7.86 -7.95 -4.13
C LEU A 194 -7.98 -9.48 -4.25
N GLN A 195 -9.19 -10.02 -4.33
CA GLN A 195 -9.41 -11.46 -4.57
C GLN A 195 -8.83 -11.89 -5.91
N ILE A 196 -9.05 -11.11 -6.96
CA ILE A 196 -8.46 -11.35 -8.29
C ILE A 196 -6.94 -11.32 -8.22
N LEU A 197 -6.35 -10.26 -7.63
CA LEU A 197 -4.90 -10.13 -7.53
C LEU A 197 -4.24 -11.32 -6.83
N TYR A 198 -4.89 -11.82 -5.77
CA TYR A 198 -4.34 -12.92 -4.97
C TYR A 198 -4.76 -14.31 -5.46
N ASP A 199 -5.53 -14.43 -6.54
CA ASP A 199 -5.77 -15.72 -7.18
C ASP A 199 -4.43 -16.38 -7.58
N ARG A 200 -4.34 -17.70 -7.40
CA ARG A 200 -3.11 -18.45 -7.64
C ARG A 200 -2.69 -18.49 -9.11
N ARG A 201 -3.63 -18.30 -10.03
CA ARG A 201 -3.40 -18.26 -11.47
C ARG A 201 -2.66 -17.00 -11.88
N LEU A 202 -2.86 -15.87 -11.18
CA LEU A 202 -2.11 -14.64 -11.40
C LEU A 202 -0.76 -14.70 -10.66
N HIS A 203 0.31 -14.57 -11.38
CA HIS A 203 1.67 -14.57 -10.82
C HIS A 203 2.48 -13.40 -11.38
N PRO A 204 3.50 -12.91 -10.66
CA PRO A 204 4.45 -11.94 -11.20
C PRO A 204 4.98 -12.41 -12.55
N ARG A 205 5.18 -11.48 -13.50
CA ARG A 205 5.64 -11.71 -14.88
C ARG A 205 4.62 -12.32 -15.86
N ILE A 206 3.40 -12.54 -15.44
CA ILE A 206 2.35 -12.87 -16.39
C ILE A 206 2.25 -11.78 -17.47
N SER A 207 2.12 -12.15 -18.71
CA SER A 207 1.94 -11.17 -19.78
C SER A 207 0.60 -10.44 -19.62
N LYS A 208 0.54 -9.19 -20.05
CA LYS A 208 -0.72 -8.40 -20.01
C LYS A 208 -1.87 -9.14 -20.70
N LYS A 209 -1.58 -9.84 -21.80
CA LYS A 209 -2.59 -10.59 -22.57
C LYS A 209 -3.16 -11.75 -21.76
N GLU A 210 -2.29 -12.56 -21.17
CA GLU A 210 -2.68 -13.70 -20.31
C GLU A 210 -3.39 -13.22 -19.06
N ALA A 211 -2.84 -12.20 -18.39
CA ALA A 211 -3.47 -11.61 -17.21
C ALA A 211 -4.88 -11.12 -17.52
N SER A 212 -5.09 -10.43 -18.63
CA SER A 212 -6.40 -9.90 -19.02
C SER A 212 -7.43 -11.00 -19.29
N GLN A 213 -7.01 -12.17 -19.75
CA GLN A 213 -7.90 -13.31 -19.91
C GLN A 213 -8.25 -13.91 -18.55
N LEU A 214 -7.24 -14.22 -17.73
CA LEU A 214 -7.43 -14.81 -16.41
C LEU A 214 -8.25 -13.92 -15.48
N VAL A 215 -8.04 -12.60 -15.50
CA VAL A 215 -8.84 -11.66 -14.71
C VAL A 215 -10.33 -11.78 -15.03
N ARG A 216 -10.71 -11.89 -16.31
CA ARG A 216 -12.11 -12.09 -16.69
C ARG A 216 -12.68 -13.43 -16.21
N GLU A 217 -11.91 -14.50 -16.33
CA GLU A 217 -12.29 -15.82 -15.86
C GLU A 217 -12.49 -15.81 -14.33
N ILE A 218 -11.50 -15.31 -13.58
CA ILE A 218 -11.55 -15.21 -12.11
C ILE A 218 -12.73 -14.36 -11.66
N ALA A 219 -12.93 -13.18 -12.28
CA ALA A 219 -14.04 -12.29 -11.94
C ALA A 219 -15.40 -12.95 -12.13
N SER A 220 -15.55 -13.80 -13.15
CA SER A 220 -16.81 -14.55 -13.40
C SER A 220 -17.08 -15.66 -12.35
N GLU A 221 -16.04 -16.15 -11.69
CA GLU A 221 -16.12 -17.20 -10.67
C GLU A 221 -16.40 -16.63 -9.26
N ILE A 222 -16.08 -15.35 -9.04
CA ILE A 222 -16.28 -14.71 -7.73
C ILE A 222 -17.78 -14.55 -7.47
N LYS A 223 -18.27 -15.24 -6.43
CA LYS A 223 -19.66 -15.10 -5.97
C LYS A 223 -19.79 -13.81 -5.16
N ILE A 224 -20.52 -12.85 -5.69
CA ILE A 224 -20.90 -11.66 -4.93
C ILE A 224 -21.98 -12.13 -3.93
N ASN A 225 -21.60 -12.25 -2.66
CA ASN A 225 -22.58 -12.46 -1.59
C ASN A 225 -23.42 -11.20 -1.47
N ARG A 226 -24.64 -11.25 -1.99
CA ARG A 226 -25.67 -10.20 -1.85
C ARG A 226 -26.30 -10.23 -0.47
#